data_9b06a9ca9a778ed175af2475911d7070
#
_entry.id   9b06a9ca9a778ed175af2475911d7070
#
_cell.length_a   1.000
_cell.length_b   1.000
_cell.length_c   1.000
_cell.angle_alpha   90.00
_cell.angle_beta   90.00
_cell.angle_gamma   90.00
#
_symmetry.space_group_name_H-M   'P 1'
#
loop_
_entity.id
_entity.type
_entity.pdbx_description
1 polymer ?
#
loop_
_entity_poly.entity_id
_entity_poly.type
_entity_poly.pdbx_seq_one_letter_code
_entity_poly.pdbx_strand_id
1 'polypeptide(L)'
;MRVALLLTATVIGALFANPSNAGPLQTASGDAAQPVPPGFQSYRGYIYDLSENSERKDVDKLTDNLKQQIDVVEGVGLSPRVIRFFHTVPIIASEMACLDEGAATACYGRVTPNIDRRAPRTLTVWDHDKQQWTNPNAIDLAVDSGLGVIMLRPDMLRYEKEPVLLHELLHAYHARLLPDGYDNKGVRAYYAYAKSKDLLPKDAYALKNHAEFFAVTASVFLAGKSDVQEPKSRQVLKEKMPDYYKYLVGIFGFDPDPEASSGPVASLK
;
A
#
# COMPACT_ATOMS: atom_id res chain seq x y z
N MET A 1 12.49 -49.65 -37.04
CA MET A 1 11.43 -48.62 -37.08
C MET A 1 11.71 -47.59 -35.99
N ARG A 2 12.13 -46.42 -36.36
CA ARG A 2 12.38 -45.28 -35.42
C ARG A 2 11.16 -44.34 -35.53
N VAL A 3 10.41 -44.23 -34.44
CA VAL A 3 9.29 -43.27 -34.33
C VAL A 3 9.85 -41.94 -33.85
N ALA A 4 9.76 -40.92 -34.68
CA ALA A 4 10.10 -39.55 -34.33
C ALA A 4 8.90 -38.91 -33.63
N LEU A 5 9.09 -38.47 -32.38
CA LEU A 5 8.11 -37.72 -31.61
C LEU A 5 8.30 -36.22 -31.94
N LEU A 6 7.35 -35.67 -32.69
CA LEU A 6 7.29 -34.23 -32.93
C LEU A 6 6.70 -33.56 -31.66
N LEU A 7 7.48 -32.76 -30.97
CA LEU A 7 7.00 -31.84 -29.94
C LEU A 7 6.53 -30.54 -30.61
N THR A 8 5.22 -30.35 -30.64
CA THR A 8 4.61 -29.08 -31.01
C THR A 8 4.64 -28.15 -29.81
N ALA A 9 5.46 -27.09 -29.89
CA ALA A 9 5.46 -26.01 -28.93
C ALA A 9 4.21 -25.14 -29.12
N THR A 10 3.26 -25.25 -28.21
CA THR A 10 2.10 -24.34 -28.16
C THR A 10 2.54 -23.03 -27.54
N VAL A 11 2.68 -21.99 -28.34
CA VAL A 11 2.86 -20.61 -27.89
C VAL A 11 1.54 -20.15 -27.29
N ILE A 12 1.48 -20.08 -25.96
CA ILE A 12 0.36 -19.43 -25.25
C ILE A 12 0.57 -17.94 -25.37
N GLY A 13 -0.09 -17.32 -26.33
CA GLY A 13 -0.19 -15.88 -26.44
C GLY A 13 -0.98 -15.34 -25.23
N ALA A 14 -0.31 -14.66 -24.32
CA ALA A 14 -0.96 -13.93 -23.25
C ALA A 14 -1.75 -12.77 -23.87
N LEU A 15 -3.06 -12.92 -23.91
CA LEU A 15 -3.98 -11.81 -24.20
C LEU A 15 -3.87 -10.82 -23.03
N PHE A 16 -3.15 -9.74 -23.25
CA PHE A 16 -3.19 -8.57 -22.37
C PHE A 16 -4.58 -7.95 -22.49
N ALA A 17 -5.45 -8.26 -21.54
CA ALA A 17 -6.71 -7.55 -21.38
C ALA A 17 -6.39 -6.10 -21.01
N ASN A 18 -6.82 -5.17 -21.84
CA ASN A 18 -6.76 -3.74 -21.58
C ASN A 18 -7.44 -3.42 -20.23
N PRO A 19 -6.85 -2.58 -19.36
CA PRO A 19 -7.45 -2.21 -18.08
C PRO A 19 -8.52 -1.11 -18.24
N SER A 20 -9.48 -1.28 -19.16
CA SER A 20 -10.42 -0.20 -19.53
C SER A 20 -11.80 -0.28 -18.87
N ASN A 21 -11.97 -1.05 -17.77
CA ASN A 21 -13.26 -1.12 -17.06
C ASN A 21 -13.13 -0.95 -15.54
N ALA A 22 -12.33 0.02 -15.09
CA ALA A 22 -12.62 0.64 -13.81
C ALA A 22 -13.78 1.61 -14.06
N GLY A 23 -14.96 1.30 -13.52
CA GLY A 23 -16.12 2.19 -13.60
C GLY A 23 -15.75 3.61 -13.18
N PRO A 24 -16.41 4.65 -13.71
CA PRO A 24 -16.06 6.01 -13.40
C PRO A 24 -16.27 6.24 -11.90
N LEU A 25 -15.15 6.37 -11.15
CA LEU A 25 -15.20 7.05 -9.87
C LEU A 25 -15.73 8.45 -10.17
N GLN A 26 -16.90 8.78 -9.66
CA GLN A 26 -17.50 10.09 -9.82
C GLN A 26 -16.43 11.13 -9.52
N THR A 27 -16.21 12.01 -10.47
CA THR A 27 -15.31 13.16 -10.32
C THR A 27 -15.95 14.06 -9.26
N ALA A 28 -15.45 13.96 -8.02
CA ALA A 28 -15.74 14.97 -7.02
C ALA A 28 -15.18 16.29 -7.55
N SER A 29 -16.09 17.17 -7.91
CA SER A 29 -15.82 18.53 -8.33
C SER A 29 -15.31 19.32 -7.14
N GLY A 30 -14.10 19.85 -7.24
CA GLY A 30 -13.59 20.91 -6.38
C GLY A 30 -12.57 20.46 -5.34
N ASP A 31 -11.42 21.14 -5.37
CA ASP A 31 -10.30 21.08 -4.40
C ASP A 31 -10.66 21.61 -2.99
N ALA A 32 -11.85 21.39 -2.48
CA ALA A 32 -12.18 21.72 -1.11
C ALA A 32 -11.48 20.71 -0.19
N ALA A 33 -10.52 21.18 0.59
CA ALA A 33 -9.89 20.39 1.64
C ALA A 33 -11.00 19.78 2.51
N GLN A 34 -10.91 18.46 2.75
CA GLN A 34 -11.89 17.78 3.60
C GLN A 34 -11.86 18.40 5.00
N PRO A 35 -13.01 18.62 5.64
CA PRO A 35 -13.03 19.14 7.00
C PRO A 35 -12.32 18.14 7.93
N VAL A 36 -11.43 18.66 8.77
CA VAL A 36 -10.73 17.85 9.78
C VAL A 36 -11.75 17.44 10.85
N PRO A 37 -11.93 16.13 11.13
CA PRO A 37 -12.84 15.68 12.17
C PRO A 37 -12.42 16.17 13.55
N PRO A 38 -13.35 16.35 14.49
CA PRO A 38 -13.01 16.70 15.87
C PRO A 38 -12.02 15.69 16.48
N GLY A 39 -10.97 16.19 17.16
CA GLY A 39 -9.93 15.37 17.77
C GLY A 39 -8.79 14.98 16.84
N PHE A 40 -8.94 15.17 15.54
CA PHE A 40 -7.87 14.91 14.58
C PHE A 40 -7.04 16.19 14.33
N GLN A 41 -5.78 15.97 13.97
CA GLN A 41 -4.88 16.96 13.40
C GLN A 41 -4.74 16.71 11.90
N SER A 42 -4.18 17.69 11.19
CA SER A 42 -3.93 17.56 9.74
C SER A 42 -2.52 18.00 9.37
N TYR A 43 -1.92 17.27 8.41
CA TYR A 43 -0.68 17.65 7.76
C TYR A 43 -0.74 17.21 6.29
N ARG A 44 -0.47 18.14 5.36
CA ARG A 44 -0.55 17.92 3.90
C ARG A 44 -1.83 17.24 3.41
N GLY A 45 -2.96 17.47 4.06
CA GLY A 45 -4.24 16.84 3.73
C GLY A 45 -4.49 15.49 4.40
N TYR A 46 -3.48 14.84 4.99
CA TYR A 46 -3.68 13.66 5.84
C TYR A 46 -4.23 14.07 7.18
N ILE A 47 -5.14 13.28 7.71
CA ILE A 47 -5.66 13.47 9.07
C ILE A 47 -5.13 12.37 9.98
N TYR A 48 -4.79 12.74 11.20
CA TYR A 48 -4.25 11.80 12.18
C TYR A 48 -4.67 12.15 13.60
N ASP A 49 -4.78 11.14 14.44
CA ASP A 49 -5.09 11.25 15.87
C ASP A 49 -3.96 10.61 16.71
N LEU A 50 -3.30 11.43 17.53
CA LEU A 50 -2.27 11.03 18.49
C LEU A 50 -2.76 11.20 19.94
N SER A 51 -4.05 11.41 20.18
CA SER A 51 -4.58 11.80 21.51
C SER A 51 -4.28 10.75 22.59
N GLU A 52 -4.28 9.47 22.27
CA GLU A 52 -3.91 8.41 23.23
C GLU A 52 -2.42 8.45 23.64
N ASN A 53 -1.62 9.19 22.90
CA ASN A 53 -0.18 9.32 23.13
C ASN A 53 0.22 10.69 23.68
N SER A 54 -0.77 11.55 24.02
CA SER A 54 -0.53 12.93 24.46
C SER A 54 0.35 13.06 25.71
N GLU A 55 0.28 12.07 26.60
CA GLU A 55 1.06 12.03 27.85
C GLU A 55 2.47 11.42 27.68
N ARG A 56 2.81 10.97 26.48
CA ARG A 56 4.14 10.40 26.21
C ARG A 56 5.20 11.49 26.18
N LYS A 57 6.35 11.21 26.76
CA LYS A 57 7.51 12.12 26.76
C LYS A 57 8.09 12.33 25.36
N ASP A 58 7.86 11.42 24.44
CA ASP A 58 8.36 11.41 23.06
C ASP A 58 7.26 11.68 22.02
N VAL A 59 6.12 12.27 22.42
CA VAL A 59 4.99 12.57 21.52
C VAL A 59 5.39 13.51 20.38
N ASP A 60 6.24 14.49 20.65
CA ASP A 60 6.72 15.40 19.61
C ASP A 60 7.56 14.64 18.57
N LYS A 61 8.45 13.76 19.02
CA LYS A 61 9.23 12.89 18.13
C LYS A 61 8.33 11.97 17.31
N LEU A 62 7.28 11.41 17.91
CA LEU A 62 6.30 10.58 17.20
C LEU A 62 5.56 11.40 16.14
N THR A 63 5.17 12.63 16.47
CA THR A 63 4.52 13.55 15.55
C THR A 63 5.43 13.90 14.36
N ASP A 64 6.68 14.24 14.64
CA ASP A 64 7.65 14.58 13.61
C ASP A 64 7.97 13.37 12.71
N ASN A 65 8.12 12.18 13.28
CA ASN A 65 8.30 10.96 12.50
C ASN A 65 7.09 10.70 11.58
N LEU A 66 5.86 10.84 12.09
CA LEU A 66 4.66 10.69 11.26
C LEU A 66 4.63 11.70 10.10
N LYS A 67 4.98 12.96 10.35
CA LYS A 67 5.07 13.98 9.30
C LYS A 67 6.14 13.63 8.25
N GLN A 68 7.29 13.11 8.67
CA GLN A 68 8.32 12.62 7.74
C GLN A 68 7.82 11.45 6.90
N GLN A 69 7.07 10.51 7.49
CA GLN A 69 6.44 9.43 6.75
C GLN A 69 5.43 9.94 5.70
N ILE A 70 4.65 10.97 6.05
CA ILE A 70 3.75 11.64 5.11
C ILE A 70 4.55 12.31 3.99
N ASP A 71 5.65 13.00 4.31
CA ASP A 71 6.52 13.61 3.30
C ASP A 71 7.11 12.59 2.32
N VAL A 72 7.45 11.40 2.80
CA VAL A 72 7.85 10.28 1.92
C VAL A 72 6.73 9.93 0.95
N VAL A 73 5.50 9.75 1.44
CA VAL A 73 4.33 9.42 0.58
C VAL A 73 4.10 10.49 -0.49
N GLU A 74 4.17 11.77 -0.13
CA GLU A 74 4.02 12.89 -1.06
C GLU A 74 5.16 12.97 -2.09
N GLY A 75 6.36 12.51 -1.70
CA GLY A 75 7.57 12.58 -2.52
C GLY A 75 7.78 11.46 -3.53
N VAL A 76 7.02 10.37 -3.47
CA VAL A 76 7.27 9.17 -4.32
C VAL A 76 6.67 9.25 -5.73
N GLY A 77 6.06 10.36 -6.12
CA GLY A 77 5.59 10.58 -7.50
C GLY A 77 4.23 9.96 -7.83
N LEU A 78 3.43 9.61 -6.83
CA LEU A 78 2.07 9.11 -7.04
C LEU A 78 1.16 10.17 -7.69
N SER A 79 0.19 9.71 -8.48
CA SER A 79 -0.74 10.63 -9.14
C SER A 79 -1.60 11.40 -8.11
N PRO A 80 -2.04 12.64 -8.44
CA PRO A 80 -2.92 13.41 -7.56
C PRO A 80 -4.21 12.66 -7.16
N ARG A 81 -4.70 11.76 -8.02
CA ARG A 81 -5.85 10.93 -7.72
C ARG A 81 -5.56 9.96 -6.57
N VAL A 82 -4.39 9.31 -6.58
CA VAL A 82 -3.98 8.37 -5.53
C VAL A 82 -3.74 9.12 -4.23
N ILE A 83 -3.07 10.27 -4.28
CA ILE A 83 -2.83 11.12 -3.11
C ILE A 83 -4.16 11.57 -2.47
N ARG A 84 -5.12 12.07 -3.26
CA ARG A 84 -6.45 12.41 -2.74
C ARG A 84 -7.17 11.22 -2.09
N PHE A 85 -7.01 10.02 -2.66
CA PHE A 85 -7.55 8.82 -2.02
C PHE A 85 -6.86 8.57 -0.68
N PHE A 86 -5.55 8.69 -0.58
CA PHE A 86 -4.81 8.51 0.67
C PHE A 86 -5.23 9.52 1.75
N HIS A 87 -5.59 10.75 1.38
CA HIS A 87 -6.13 11.74 2.31
C HIS A 87 -7.45 11.30 2.96
N THR A 88 -8.19 10.34 2.36
CA THR A 88 -9.43 9.81 2.94
C THR A 88 -9.21 8.67 3.94
N VAL A 89 -7.95 8.25 4.15
CA VAL A 89 -7.60 7.17 5.07
C VAL A 89 -7.07 7.79 6.37
N PRO A 90 -7.84 7.76 7.47
CA PRO A 90 -7.39 8.32 8.74
C PRO A 90 -6.26 7.49 9.34
N ILE A 91 -5.38 8.17 10.06
CA ILE A 91 -4.23 7.58 10.75
C ILE A 91 -4.44 7.75 12.25
N ILE A 92 -4.32 6.66 13.01
CA ILE A 92 -4.54 6.66 14.45
C ILE A 92 -3.35 5.99 15.14
N ALA A 93 -2.74 6.67 16.11
CA ALA A 93 -1.68 6.09 16.90
C ALA A 93 -2.21 5.60 18.25
N SER A 94 -2.00 4.32 18.53
CA SER A 94 -2.40 3.67 19.79
C SER A 94 -1.40 2.58 20.16
N GLU A 95 -1.05 2.47 21.44
CA GLU A 95 -0.24 1.36 21.97
C GLU A 95 -0.91 0.00 21.76
N MET A 96 -2.23 0.00 21.67
CA MET A 96 -3.04 -1.21 21.51
C MET A 96 -3.32 -1.56 20.05
N ALA A 97 -2.80 -0.76 19.10
CA ALA A 97 -3.00 -1.02 17.68
C ALA A 97 -2.36 -2.33 17.22
N CYS A 98 -2.94 -2.96 16.22
CA CYS A 98 -2.39 -4.09 15.48
C CYS A 98 -2.01 -5.34 16.32
N LEU A 99 -2.56 -5.48 17.50
CA LEU A 99 -2.22 -6.61 18.41
C LEU A 99 -2.67 -7.95 17.84
N ASP A 100 -3.75 -7.98 17.08
CA ASP A 100 -4.26 -9.20 16.44
C ASP A 100 -3.37 -9.68 15.30
N GLU A 101 -2.50 -8.80 14.80
CA GLU A 101 -1.54 -9.08 13.72
C GLU A 101 -0.13 -9.39 14.26
N GLY A 102 -0.03 -9.96 15.43
CA GLY A 102 1.25 -10.30 16.05
C GLY A 102 2.00 -9.09 16.61
N ALA A 103 1.28 -8.05 17.05
CA ALA A 103 1.82 -6.79 17.52
C ALA A 103 2.67 -6.07 16.45
N ALA A 104 2.17 -6.04 15.22
CA ALA A 104 2.80 -5.29 14.13
C ALA A 104 2.94 -3.80 14.51
N THR A 105 3.97 -3.14 13.97
CA THR A 105 4.24 -1.71 14.18
C THR A 105 3.14 -0.83 13.62
N ALA A 106 2.53 -1.24 12.51
CA ALA A 106 1.39 -0.60 11.88
C ALA A 106 0.51 -1.64 11.21
N CYS A 107 -0.71 -1.27 10.89
CA CYS A 107 -1.62 -2.08 10.10
C CYS A 107 -2.68 -1.20 9.42
N TYR A 108 -3.08 -1.61 8.23
CA TYR A 108 -4.29 -1.13 7.59
C TYR A 108 -5.39 -2.17 7.76
N GLY A 109 -6.50 -1.76 8.27
CA GLY A 109 -7.57 -2.70 8.52
C GLY A 109 -8.94 -2.07 8.56
N ARG A 110 -9.92 -2.95 8.67
CA ARG A 110 -11.28 -2.56 9.00
C ARG A 110 -11.35 -2.29 10.49
N VAL A 111 -12.07 -1.25 10.86
CA VAL A 111 -12.47 -1.10 12.24
C VAL A 111 -13.55 -2.15 12.50
N THR A 112 -13.23 -3.13 13.35
CA THR A 112 -14.19 -4.12 13.81
C THR A 112 -14.63 -3.78 15.24
N PRO A 113 -15.77 -4.26 15.73
CA PRO A 113 -16.17 -4.05 17.11
C PRO A 113 -15.11 -4.49 18.16
N ASN A 114 -14.25 -5.43 17.81
CA ASN A 114 -13.14 -5.86 18.65
C ASN A 114 -11.97 -4.86 18.63
N ILE A 115 -11.78 -4.14 17.53
CA ILE A 115 -10.81 -3.06 17.43
C ILE A 115 -11.35 -1.80 18.13
N ASP A 116 -12.68 -1.58 18.17
CA ASP A 116 -13.30 -0.46 18.90
C ASP A 116 -12.91 -0.38 20.38
N ARG A 117 -12.57 -1.48 20.98
CA ARG A 117 -12.03 -1.50 22.36
C ARG A 117 -10.61 -0.94 22.45
N ARG A 118 -9.92 -0.81 21.33
CA ARG A 118 -8.51 -0.44 21.19
C ARG A 118 -8.32 0.84 20.39
N ALA A 119 -9.36 1.24 19.66
CA ALA A 119 -9.37 2.50 18.92
C ALA A 119 -9.82 3.65 19.82
N PRO A 120 -9.34 4.87 19.61
CA PRO A 120 -9.85 6.05 20.30
C PRO A 120 -11.37 6.13 20.20
N ARG A 121 -12.03 6.56 21.29
CA ARG A 121 -13.51 6.74 21.31
C ARG A 121 -14.00 7.73 20.25
N THR A 122 -13.11 8.53 19.71
CA THR A 122 -13.37 9.56 18.69
C THR A 122 -13.11 9.06 17.27
N LEU A 123 -12.84 7.76 17.08
CA LEU A 123 -12.57 7.22 15.76
C LEU A 123 -13.67 7.62 14.77
N THR A 124 -13.25 8.22 13.67
CA THR A 124 -14.08 8.46 12.50
C THR A 124 -13.43 7.85 11.29
N VAL A 125 -14.25 7.45 10.32
CA VAL A 125 -13.82 6.91 9.04
C VAL A 125 -14.47 7.69 7.90
N TRP A 126 -13.82 7.70 6.75
CA TRP A 126 -14.38 8.34 5.56
C TRP A 126 -15.42 7.43 4.90
N ASP A 127 -16.67 7.88 4.87
CA ASP A 127 -17.74 7.23 4.12
C ASP A 127 -17.68 7.68 2.66
N HIS A 128 -17.24 6.79 1.78
CA HIS A 128 -17.07 7.09 0.35
C HIS A 128 -18.40 7.33 -0.37
N ASP A 129 -19.47 6.72 0.10
CA ASP A 129 -20.80 6.86 -0.52
C ASP A 129 -21.43 8.20 -0.15
N LYS A 130 -21.28 8.61 1.10
CA LYS A 130 -21.84 9.87 1.62
C LYS A 130 -20.86 11.05 1.52
N GLN A 131 -19.61 10.81 1.13
CA GLN A 131 -18.55 11.82 1.05
C GLN A 131 -18.40 12.63 2.36
N GLN A 132 -18.40 11.94 3.49
CA GLN A 132 -18.30 12.55 4.82
C GLN A 132 -17.56 11.66 5.82
N TRP A 133 -17.00 12.29 6.84
CA TRP A 133 -16.48 11.58 8.01
C TRP A 133 -17.63 11.10 8.88
N THR A 134 -17.59 9.86 9.32
CA THR A 134 -18.64 9.25 10.12
C THR A 134 -18.08 8.32 11.20
N ASN A 135 -18.89 8.11 12.25
CA ASN A 135 -18.53 7.13 13.26
C ASN A 135 -18.68 5.72 12.68
N PRO A 136 -17.66 4.84 12.81
CA PRO A 136 -17.72 3.48 12.30
C PRO A 136 -18.88 2.65 12.86
N ASN A 137 -19.35 2.95 14.09
CA ASN A 137 -20.51 2.27 14.68
C ASN A 137 -21.85 2.65 13.99
N ALA A 138 -21.88 3.73 13.21
CA ALA A 138 -23.05 4.14 12.43
C ALA A 138 -23.12 3.49 11.05
N ILE A 139 -22.09 2.73 10.68
CA ILE A 139 -21.97 2.06 9.39
C ILE A 139 -21.81 0.57 9.67
N ASP A 140 -22.48 -0.26 8.89
CA ASP A 140 -22.19 -1.69 8.90
C ASP A 140 -20.82 -1.94 8.25
N LEU A 141 -19.78 -1.94 9.08
CA LEU A 141 -18.40 -2.22 8.67
C LEU A 141 -18.17 -3.72 8.39
N ALA A 142 -19.16 -4.56 8.66
CA ALA A 142 -19.05 -6.01 8.55
C ALA A 142 -18.91 -6.48 7.11
N VAL A 143 -19.34 -5.64 6.16
CA VAL A 143 -19.33 -6.02 4.76
C VAL A 143 -18.50 -4.99 4.00
N ASP A 144 -17.43 -5.38 3.38
CA ASP A 144 -16.73 -4.76 2.24
C ASP A 144 -16.95 -3.25 1.95
N SER A 145 -17.39 -2.49 2.96
CA SER A 145 -17.64 -1.04 2.83
C SER A 145 -16.40 -0.29 2.37
N GLY A 146 -15.23 -0.97 2.47
CA GLY A 146 -13.94 -0.44 2.09
C GLY A 146 -13.50 0.76 2.90
N LEU A 147 -14.17 1.00 3.99
CA LEU A 147 -13.71 1.93 4.99
C LEU A 147 -12.55 1.28 5.71
N GLY A 148 -11.43 1.97 5.75
CA GLY A 148 -10.23 1.50 6.40
C GLY A 148 -9.56 2.62 7.16
N VAL A 149 -8.78 2.23 8.13
CA VAL A 149 -7.98 3.11 8.97
C VAL A 149 -6.58 2.55 9.05
N ILE A 150 -5.59 3.41 9.07
CA ILE A 150 -4.24 3.02 9.43
C ILE A 150 -4.09 3.20 10.92
N MET A 151 -3.70 2.12 11.58
CA MET A 151 -3.34 2.16 12.98
C MET A 151 -1.83 2.03 13.11
N LEU A 152 -1.23 2.89 13.92
CA LEU A 152 0.20 2.93 14.19
C LEU A 152 0.46 2.68 15.67
N ARG A 153 1.54 1.97 15.97
CA ARG A 153 2.07 1.89 17.33
C ARG A 153 3.23 2.88 17.46
N PRO A 154 3.42 3.47 18.66
CA PRO A 154 4.56 4.36 18.91
C PRO A 154 5.93 3.73 18.66
N ASP A 155 6.03 2.38 18.64
CA ASP A 155 7.26 1.69 18.28
C ASP A 155 7.68 1.87 16.82
N MET A 156 6.84 2.48 15.98
CA MET A 156 7.23 2.93 14.63
C MET A 156 8.48 3.82 14.63
N LEU A 157 8.78 4.48 15.74
CA LEU A 157 10.02 5.25 15.92
C LEU A 157 11.30 4.43 15.73
N ARG A 158 11.23 3.09 15.84
CA ARG A 158 12.34 2.17 15.53
C ARG A 158 12.62 2.07 14.03
N TYR A 159 11.64 2.46 13.22
CA TYR A 159 11.67 2.29 11.77
C TYR A 159 11.61 3.64 11.04
N GLU A 160 12.25 4.67 11.59
CA GLU A 160 12.25 6.05 11.05
C GLU A 160 12.67 6.13 9.57
N LYS A 161 13.52 5.19 9.12
CA LYS A 161 14.04 5.14 7.75
C LYS A 161 13.23 4.24 6.81
N GLU A 162 12.25 3.52 7.35
CA GLU A 162 11.40 2.64 6.57
C GLU A 162 10.12 3.38 6.15
N PRO A 163 9.60 3.14 4.96
CA PRO A 163 8.36 3.77 4.49
C PRO A 163 7.13 3.05 5.08
N VAL A 164 6.99 3.05 6.42
CA VAL A 164 5.93 2.32 7.13
C VAL A 164 4.55 2.82 6.72
N LEU A 165 4.33 4.13 6.73
CA LEU A 165 3.03 4.71 6.34
C LEU A 165 2.70 4.42 4.86
N LEU A 166 3.70 4.51 3.98
CA LEU A 166 3.50 4.18 2.57
C LEU A 166 3.08 2.71 2.39
N HIS A 167 3.68 1.79 3.14
CA HIS A 167 3.32 0.38 3.14
C HIS A 167 1.84 0.19 3.49
N GLU A 168 1.36 0.81 4.58
CA GLU A 168 -0.03 0.69 5.01
C GLU A 168 -1.01 1.35 4.03
N LEU A 169 -0.65 2.49 3.46
CA LEU A 169 -1.43 3.14 2.41
C LEU A 169 -1.50 2.30 1.13
N LEU A 170 -0.48 1.50 0.85
CA LEU A 170 -0.49 0.55 -0.27
C LEU A 170 -1.41 -0.65 -0.01
N HIS A 171 -1.62 -1.07 1.24
CA HIS A 171 -2.71 -1.98 1.56
C HIS A 171 -4.08 -1.37 1.24
N ALA A 172 -4.29 -0.10 1.62
CA ALA A 172 -5.51 0.62 1.25
C ALA A 172 -5.68 0.73 -0.27
N TYR A 173 -4.60 1.05 -1.00
CA TYR A 173 -4.58 1.08 -2.45
C TYR A 173 -4.95 -0.28 -3.05
N HIS A 174 -4.34 -1.36 -2.57
CA HIS A 174 -4.61 -2.72 -3.01
C HIS A 174 -6.08 -3.08 -2.83
N ALA A 175 -6.60 -2.83 -1.62
CA ALA A 175 -7.98 -3.17 -1.27
C ALA A 175 -9.03 -2.38 -2.07
N ARG A 176 -8.72 -1.13 -2.46
CA ARG A 176 -9.74 -0.16 -2.91
C ARG A 176 -9.57 0.35 -4.34
N LEU A 177 -8.35 0.42 -4.84
CA LEU A 177 -8.07 0.99 -6.15
C LEU A 177 -7.64 -0.05 -7.19
N LEU A 178 -7.13 -1.21 -6.78
CA LEU A 178 -6.87 -2.29 -7.72
C LEU A 178 -8.18 -3.02 -8.09
N PRO A 179 -8.32 -3.45 -9.35
CA PRO A 179 -9.40 -4.34 -9.76
C PRO A 179 -9.45 -5.58 -8.85
N ASP A 180 -10.64 -5.96 -8.41
CA ASP A 180 -10.91 -7.09 -7.50
C ASP A 180 -10.25 -6.95 -6.11
N GLY A 181 -9.74 -5.77 -5.74
CA GLY A 181 -9.15 -5.51 -4.43
C GLY A 181 -8.05 -6.51 -4.08
N TYR A 182 -8.10 -7.09 -2.89
CA TYR A 182 -7.15 -8.12 -2.46
C TYR A 182 -7.19 -9.41 -3.30
N ASP A 183 -8.25 -9.63 -4.08
CA ASP A 183 -8.33 -10.75 -5.03
C ASP A 183 -7.74 -10.42 -6.40
N ASN A 184 -7.01 -9.31 -6.51
CA ASN A 184 -6.35 -8.91 -7.75
C ASN A 184 -5.51 -10.04 -8.34
N LYS A 185 -5.89 -10.48 -9.54
CA LYS A 185 -5.31 -11.65 -10.21
C LYS A 185 -3.84 -11.48 -10.54
N GLY A 186 -3.44 -10.26 -10.92
CA GLY A 186 -2.04 -9.96 -11.26
C GLY A 186 -1.13 -10.08 -10.02
N VAL A 187 -1.49 -9.42 -8.92
CA VAL A 187 -0.75 -9.51 -7.65
C VAL A 187 -0.63 -10.96 -7.18
N ARG A 188 -1.74 -11.70 -7.18
CA ARG A 188 -1.76 -13.12 -6.76
C ARG A 188 -0.89 -14.00 -7.65
N ALA A 189 -0.90 -13.78 -8.96
CA ALA A 189 -0.07 -14.53 -9.90
C ALA A 189 1.42 -14.27 -9.67
N TYR A 190 1.83 -13.01 -9.52
CA TYR A 190 3.23 -12.68 -9.26
C TYR A 190 3.72 -13.14 -7.88
N TYR A 191 2.86 -13.07 -6.85
CA TYR A 191 3.15 -13.66 -5.55
C TYR A 191 3.41 -15.17 -5.64
N ALA A 192 2.52 -15.91 -6.30
CA ALA A 192 2.67 -17.35 -6.50
C ALA A 192 3.94 -17.67 -7.30
N TYR A 193 4.24 -16.88 -8.34
CA TYR A 193 5.45 -17.02 -9.13
C TYR A 193 6.70 -16.79 -8.30
N ALA A 194 6.75 -15.70 -7.52
CA ALA A 194 7.89 -15.38 -6.66
C ALA A 194 8.19 -16.51 -5.66
N LYS A 195 7.15 -17.10 -5.07
CA LYS A 195 7.28 -18.27 -4.17
C LYS A 195 7.77 -19.51 -4.91
N SER A 196 7.21 -19.81 -6.09
CA SER A 196 7.55 -21.02 -6.84
C SER A 196 8.96 -21.03 -7.41
N LYS A 197 9.56 -19.84 -7.57
CA LYS A 197 10.89 -19.63 -8.13
C LYS A 197 11.93 -19.23 -7.09
N ASP A 198 11.57 -19.20 -5.81
CA ASP A 198 12.45 -18.78 -4.70
C ASP A 198 13.14 -17.41 -4.99
N LEU A 199 12.37 -16.44 -5.55
CA LEU A 199 12.90 -15.13 -5.96
C LEU A 199 13.24 -14.22 -4.77
N LEU A 200 12.67 -14.48 -3.62
CA LEU A 200 12.94 -13.81 -2.34
C LEU A 200 13.34 -14.84 -1.29
N PRO A 201 14.04 -14.44 -0.23
CA PRO A 201 14.32 -15.32 0.92
C PRO A 201 13.02 -15.93 1.45
N LYS A 202 13.06 -17.20 1.86
CA LYS A 202 11.86 -17.95 2.28
C LYS A 202 11.14 -17.34 3.48
N ASP A 203 11.89 -16.64 4.32
CA ASP A 203 11.41 -15.92 5.51
C ASP A 203 11.10 -14.44 5.24
N ALA A 204 11.23 -13.99 3.99
CA ALA A 204 10.89 -12.62 3.63
C ALA A 204 9.44 -12.30 3.97
N TYR A 205 9.20 -11.19 4.67
CA TYR A 205 7.87 -10.74 5.06
C TYR A 205 6.91 -10.60 3.87
N ALA A 206 7.42 -10.16 2.72
CA ALA A 206 6.69 -10.13 1.46
C ALA A 206 6.08 -11.50 1.06
N LEU A 207 6.61 -12.62 1.56
CA LEU A 207 6.08 -13.96 1.26
C LEU A 207 5.05 -14.46 2.26
N LYS A 208 4.69 -13.68 3.28
CA LYS A 208 3.64 -14.01 4.25
C LYS A 208 2.29 -14.25 3.57
N ASN A 209 1.87 -13.34 2.70
CA ASN A 209 0.69 -13.44 1.86
C ASN A 209 0.78 -12.47 0.68
N HIS A 210 -0.17 -12.52 -0.25
CA HIS A 210 -0.16 -11.69 -1.46
C HIS A 210 -0.42 -10.19 -1.18
N ALA A 211 -1.10 -9.85 -0.08
CA ALA A 211 -1.29 -8.46 0.30
C ALA A 211 0.02 -7.83 0.80
N GLU A 212 0.77 -8.55 1.64
CA GLU A 212 2.10 -8.15 2.07
C GLU A 212 3.10 -8.12 0.91
N PHE A 213 3.02 -9.10 0.00
CA PHE A 213 3.84 -9.09 -1.20
C PHE A 213 3.69 -7.80 -1.98
N PHE A 214 2.44 -7.38 -2.23
CA PHE A 214 2.20 -6.12 -2.93
C PHE A 214 2.69 -4.92 -2.12
N ALA A 215 2.30 -4.79 -0.86
CA ALA A 215 2.63 -3.62 -0.05
C ALA A 215 4.14 -3.43 0.12
N VAL A 216 4.90 -4.50 0.41
CA VAL A 216 6.37 -4.45 0.53
C VAL A 216 7.01 -4.10 -0.81
N THR A 217 6.69 -4.84 -1.87
CA THR A 217 7.37 -4.65 -3.16
C THR A 217 7.00 -3.33 -3.82
N ALA A 218 5.75 -2.87 -3.68
CA ALA A 218 5.32 -1.57 -4.18
C ALA A 218 5.92 -0.41 -3.36
N SER A 219 6.08 -0.54 -2.04
CA SER A 219 6.77 0.48 -1.25
C SER A 219 8.25 0.60 -1.64
N VAL A 220 8.94 -0.53 -1.87
CA VAL A 220 10.33 -0.52 -2.39
C VAL A 220 10.39 0.03 -3.81
N PHE A 221 9.44 -0.30 -4.68
CA PHE A 221 9.33 0.26 -6.02
C PHE A 221 9.22 1.79 -5.98
N LEU A 222 8.37 2.32 -5.12
CA LEU A 222 8.12 3.76 -5.00
C LEU A 222 9.23 4.49 -4.23
N ALA A 223 9.55 4.06 -3.02
CA ALA A 223 10.54 4.71 -2.16
C ALA A 223 11.99 4.41 -2.53
N GLY A 224 12.23 3.37 -3.35
CA GLY A 224 13.57 3.02 -3.86
C GLY A 224 14.32 1.99 -3.04
N LYS A 225 14.08 1.90 -1.73
CA LYS A 225 14.79 0.98 -0.83
C LYS A 225 13.99 0.62 0.41
N SER A 226 14.42 -0.44 1.08
CA SER A 226 14.08 -0.80 2.45
C SER A 226 15.33 -1.33 3.17
N ASP A 227 15.56 -0.94 4.40
CA ASP A 227 16.66 -1.44 5.21
C ASP A 227 16.28 -2.77 5.91
N VAL A 228 14.98 -3.03 6.14
CA VAL A 228 14.49 -4.22 6.87
C VAL A 228 13.77 -5.24 5.99
N GLN A 229 13.12 -4.81 4.90
CA GLN A 229 12.31 -5.71 4.05
C GLN A 229 13.11 -6.25 2.86
N GLU A 230 12.58 -7.34 2.25
CA GLU A 230 13.05 -7.87 0.97
C GLU A 230 11.94 -7.73 -0.09
N PRO A 231 12.35 -7.26 -1.30
CA PRO A 231 13.68 -6.91 -1.80
C PRO A 231 14.22 -5.62 -1.18
N LYS A 232 15.56 -5.52 -1.00
CA LYS A 232 16.20 -4.36 -0.33
C LYS A 232 16.16 -3.08 -1.14
N SER A 233 15.99 -3.16 -2.45
CA SER A 233 15.99 -1.99 -3.32
C SER A 233 15.17 -2.21 -4.58
N ARG A 234 14.82 -1.09 -5.21
CA ARG A 234 14.18 -1.08 -6.53
C ARG A 234 15.01 -1.81 -7.58
N GLN A 235 16.31 -1.66 -7.53
CA GLN A 235 17.23 -2.34 -8.45
C GLN A 235 17.12 -3.86 -8.29
N VAL A 236 17.17 -4.37 -7.05
CA VAL A 236 17.01 -5.81 -6.76
C VAL A 236 15.62 -6.31 -7.20
N LEU A 237 14.57 -5.51 -6.99
CA LEU A 237 13.22 -5.83 -7.47
C LEU A 237 13.19 -5.98 -8.99
N LYS A 238 13.79 -5.02 -9.70
CA LYS A 238 13.85 -4.99 -11.17
C LYS A 238 14.65 -6.17 -11.74
N GLU A 239 15.77 -6.52 -11.11
CA GLU A 239 16.63 -7.64 -11.52
C GLU A 239 15.96 -9.01 -11.29
N LYS A 240 15.38 -9.21 -10.10
CA LYS A 240 14.79 -10.51 -9.75
C LYS A 240 13.40 -10.73 -10.35
N MET A 241 12.63 -9.68 -10.53
CA MET A 241 11.23 -9.75 -10.97
C MET A 241 10.92 -8.69 -12.05
N PRO A 242 11.60 -8.72 -13.23
CA PRO A 242 11.48 -7.68 -14.24
C PRO A 242 10.05 -7.52 -14.80
N ASP A 243 9.30 -8.59 -14.95
CA ASP A 243 7.92 -8.52 -15.45
C ASP A 243 6.97 -7.98 -14.38
N TYR A 244 7.21 -8.29 -13.12
CA TYR A 244 6.46 -7.70 -12.02
C TYR A 244 6.80 -6.21 -11.85
N TYR A 245 8.06 -5.82 -12.03
CA TYR A 245 8.46 -4.42 -12.05
C TYR A 245 7.68 -3.63 -13.11
N LYS A 246 7.60 -4.16 -14.35
CA LYS A 246 6.78 -3.58 -15.42
C LYS A 246 5.30 -3.53 -15.07
N TYR A 247 4.80 -4.55 -14.37
CA TYR A 247 3.42 -4.56 -13.87
C TYR A 247 3.17 -3.42 -12.89
N LEU A 248 4.11 -3.14 -11.95
CA LEU A 248 4.03 -2.00 -11.05
C LEU A 248 4.08 -0.66 -11.81
N VAL A 249 4.95 -0.54 -12.82
CA VAL A 249 4.96 0.63 -13.72
C VAL A 249 3.57 0.83 -14.36
N GLY A 250 2.92 -0.24 -14.81
CA GLY A 250 1.56 -0.18 -15.36
C GLY A 250 0.52 0.24 -14.33
N ILE A 251 0.63 -0.24 -13.08
CA ILE A 251 -0.28 0.13 -11.98
C ILE A 251 -0.18 1.62 -11.62
N PHE A 252 1.05 2.12 -11.45
CA PHE A 252 1.26 3.50 -10.99
C PHE A 252 1.34 4.52 -12.12
N GLY A 253 1.52 4.06 -13.36
CA GLY A 253 1.55 4.89 -14.56
C GLY A 253 2.89 5.61 -14.81
N PHE A 254 3.95 5.25 -14.08
CA PHE A 254 5.30 5.81 -14.27
C PHE A 254 6.38 4.81 -13.83
N ASP A 255 7.59 4.98 -14.39
CA ASP A 255 8.81 4.30 -13.93
C ASP A 255 9.60 5.27 -13.05
N PRO A 256 9.80 4.99 -11.75
CA PRO A 256 10.57 5.87 -10.87
C PRO A 256 12.10 5.79 -11.16
N ASP A 257 12.55 4.92 -12.07
CA ASP A 257 13.94 4.76 -12.50
C ASP A 257 14.03 4.61 -14.03
N PRO A 258 13.66 5.65 -14.80
CA PRO A 258 13.57 5.57 -16.27
C PRO A 258 14.94 5.41 -16.94
N GLU A 259 16.05 5.86 -16.32
CA GLU A 259 17.37 5.85 -16.94
C GLU A 259 18.00 4.46 -17.03
N ALA A 260 17.61 3.54 -16.16
CA ALA A 260 18.06 2.15 -16.20
C ALA A 260 17.50 1.34 -17.40
N SER A 261 16.55 1.90 -18.16
CA SER A 261 15.98 1.27 -19.35
C SER A 261 16.71 1.61 -20.66
N SER A 262 17.60 2.59 -20.65
CA SER A 262 18.46 2.96 -21.79
C SER A 262 19.87 2.33 -21.69
N GLY A 263 19.93 1.01 -21.64
CA GLY A 263 21.17 0.30 -21.90
C GLY A 263 21.66 0.67 -23.31
N PRO A 264 22.99 0.75 -23.55
CA PRO A 264 23.52 1.16 -24.84
C PRO A 264 22.98 0.24 -25.93
N VAL A 265 22.25 0.79 -26.89
CA VAL A 265 21.96 0.12 -28.15
C VAL A 265 23.31 -0.23 -28.75
N ALA A 266 23.71 -1.49 -28.66
CA ALA A 266 24.90 -1.98 -29.31
C ALA A 266 24.79 -1.64 -30.81
N SER A 267 25.54 -0.64 -31.26
CA SER A 267 25.70 -0.35 -32.67
C SER A 267 26.35 -1.58 -33.31
N LEU A 268 25.53 -2.42 -33.89
CA LEU A 268 26.02 -3.42 -34.84
C LEU A 268 26.56 -2.64 -36.05
N LYS A 269 27.88 -2.56 -36.13
CA LYS A 269 28.59 -2.21 -37.36
C LYS A 269 28.76 -3.44 -38.23
#